data_cf72d0783161f1197a190b971e54eab8
#
_entry.id   cf72d0783161f1197a190b971e54eab8
#
_cell.length_a   1.000
_cell.length_b   1.000
_cell.length_c   1.000
_cell.angle_alpha   90.00
_cell.angle_beta   90.00
_cell.angle_gamma   90.00
#
_symmetry.space_group_name_H-M   'P 1'
#
loop_
_entity.id
_entity.type
_entity.pdbx_description
1 polymer ?
#
loop_
_entity_poly.entity_id
_entity_poly.type
_entity_poly.pdbx_seq_one_letter_code
_entity_poly.pdbx_strand_id
1 'polypeptide(L)'
;RRVLFRSAEALAARHPDDRVLVIGQYLDQLAELGEHLEAPVITGETSVRERERLFESFRKGEVRVLVVSKVANFSVDLPEAGVAIQVSGTFGSRQEEAQRLGRILRPKSDGRGAHFYSIVTRDTVDADFAQHRQRFLAEQGYAYRIIDADDVHHP
;
A
#
# COMPACT_ATOMS: atom_id res chain seq x y z
N ARG A 1 1.90 7.93 -15.37
CA ARG A 1 2.96 7.62 -14.42
C ARG A 1 3.15 8.73 -13.36
N ARG A 2 3.30 9.97 -13.81
CA ARG A 2 3.43 11.11 -12.89
C ARG A 2 2.18 11.32 -12.04
N VAL A 3 1.01 11.12 -12.63
CA VAL A 3 -0.27 11.24 -11.92
C VAL A 3 -0.34 10.21 -10.81
N LEU A 4 0.10 8.99 -11.08
CA LEU A 4 0.11 7.91 -10.10
C LEU A 4 1.01 8.26 -8.89
N PHE A 5 2.20 8.81 -9.16
CA PHE A 5 3.13 9.18 -8.09
C PHE A 5 2.60 10.34 -7.25
N ARG A 6 2.02 11.35 -7.88
CA ARG A 6 1.39 12.47 -7.17
C ARG A 6 0.22 12.01 -6.33
N SER A 7 -0.54 11.06 -6.85
CA SER A 7 -1.68 10.51 -6.13
C SER A 7 -1.24 9.75 -4.87
N ALA A 8 -0.20 8.93 -4.99
CA ALA A 8 0.36 8.22 -3.85
C ALA A 8 0.91 9.19 -2.80
N GLU A 9 1.62 10.22 -3.24
CA GLU A 9 2.15 11.25 -2.36
C GLU A 9 1.02 12.00 -1.63
N ALA A 10 -0.02 12.39 -2.35
CA ALA A 10 -1.16 13.10 -1.77
C ALA A 10 -1.88 12.25 -0.73
N LEU A 11 -2.06 10.95 -1.01
CA LEU A 11 -2.70 10.04 -0.06
C LEU A 11 -1.85 9.84 1.19
N ALA A 12 -0.54 9.69 1.03
CA ALA A 12 0.37 9.57 2.18
C ALA A 12 0.36 10.83 3.03
N ALA A 13 0.26 12.00 2.39
CA ALA A 13 0.21 13.28 3.08
C ALA A 13 -1.08 13.49 3.88
N ARG A 14 -2.17 12.81 3.51
CA ARG A 14 -3.42 12.86 4.28
C ARG A 14 -3.35 12.13 5.61
N HIS A 15 -2.32 11.30 5.79
CA HIS A 15 -2.15 10.47 6.99
C HIS A 15 -0.77 10.74 7.61
N PRO A 16 -0.51 11.98 8.07
CA PRO A 16 0.83 12.36 8.54
C PRO A 16 1.26 11.64 9.82
N ASP A 17 0.31 11.15 10.61
CA ASP A 17 0.58 10.47 11.87
C ASP A 17 0.61 8.95 11.75
N ASP A 18 0.38 8.42 10.55
CA ASP A 18 0.32 6.99 10.33
C ASP A 18 1.54 6.48 9.58
N ARG A 19 1.89 5.24 9.85
CA ARG A 19 2.87 4.53 9.04
C ARG A 19 2.17 4.07 7.76
N VAL A 20 2.80 4.37 6.63
CA VAL A 20 2.22 4.15 5.30
C VAL A 20 3.06 3.14 4.54
N LEU A 21 2.37 2.10 4.05
CA LEU A 21 2.99 1.08 3.21
C LEU A 21 2.49 1.30 1.78
N VAL A 22 3.42 1.47 0.84
CA VAL A 22 3.09 1.63 -0.59
C VAL A 22 3.51 0.37 -1.30
N ILE A 23 2.57 -0.27 -1.99
CA ILE A 23 2.75 -1.59 -2.59
C ILE A 23 2.62 -1.50 -4.11
N GLY A 24 3.55 -2.09 -4.82
CA GLY A 24 3.50 -2.13 -6.28
C GLY A 24 4.14 -3.37 -6.85
N GLN A 25 3.98 -3.56 -8.15
CA GLN A 25 4.41 -4.76 -8.85
C GLN A 25 5.68 -4.55 -9.68
N TYR A 26 5.85 -3.37 -10.29
CA TYR A 26 6.92 -3.14 -11.26
C TYR A 26 8.11 -2.45 -10.61
N LEU A 27 9.29 -3.08 -10.73
CA LEU A 27 10.50 -2.62 -10.03
C LEU A 27 10.93 -1.21 -10.43
N ASP A 28 10.89 -0.88 -11.72
CA ASP A 28 11.25 0.45 -12.21
C ASP A 28 10.30 1.53 -11.66
N GLN A 29 9.02 1.22 -11.63
CA GLN A 29 8.01 2.11 -11.06
C GLN A 29 8.22 2.31 -9.56
N LEU A 30 8.56 1.24 -8.84
CA LEU A 30 8.82 1.31 -7.40
C LEU A 30 10.04 2.15 -7.09
N ALA A 31 11.10 2.04 -7.90
CA ALA A 31 12.31 2.84 -7.72
C ALA A 31 12.01 4.33 -7.89
N GLU A 32 11.28 4.70 -8.94
CA GLU A 32 10.87 6.10 -9.16
C GLU A 32 9.96 6.61 -8.06
N LEU A 33 9.05 5.76 -7.61
CA LEU A 33 8.12 6.10 -6.53
C LEU A 33 8.85 6.34 -5.22
N GLY A 34 9.85 5.51 -4.92
CA GLY A 34 10.69 5.69 -3.74
C GLY A 34 11.44 7.01 -3.76
N GLU A 35 11.98 7.40 -4.92
CA GLU A 35 12.61 8.70 -5.07
C GLU A 35 11.62 9.85 -4.88
N HIS A 36 10.45 9.72 -5.48
CA HIS A 36 9.42 10.75 -5.40
C HIS A 36 8.91 10.95 -3.97
N LEU A 37 8.74 9.87 -3.22
CA LEU A 37 8.26 9.90 -1.85
C LEU A 37 9.38 10.07 -0.82
N GLU A 38 10.63 10.07 -1.25
CA GLU A 38 11.80 10.06 -0.36
C GLU A 38 11.71 8.93 0.64
N ALA A 39 11.35 7.75 0.14
CA ALA A 39 11.09 6.56 0.95
C ALA A 39 11.98 5.39 0.51
N PRO A 40 12.43 4.56 1.46
CA PRO A 40 13.16 3.36 1.11
C PRO A 40 12.29 2.36 0.35
N VAL A 41 12.92 1.55 -0.50
CA VAL A 41 12.25 0.56 -1.34
C VAL A 41 12.76 -0.83 -1.01
N ILE A 42 11.85 -1.75 -0.77
CA ILE A 42 12.16 -3.17 -0.54
C ILE A 42 11.60 -3.98 -1.70
N THR A 43 12.45 -4.75 -2.34
CA THR A 43 12.08 -5.65 -3.44
C THR A 43 12.52 -7.07 -3.13
N GLY A 44 12.24 -8.00 -4.02
CA GLY A 44 12.74 -9.36 -3.90
C GLY A 44 14.26 -9.46 -3.98
N GLU A 45 14.93 -8.44 -4.50
CA GLU A 45 16.38 -8.37 -4.59
C GLU A 45 17.04 -7.76 -3.36
N THR A 46 16.27 -7.14 -2.49
CA THR A 46 16.81 -6.56 -1.25
C THR A 46 17.33 -7.67 -0.35
N SER A 47 18.53 -7.50 0.20
CA SER A 47 19.08 -8.50 1.10
C SER A 47 18.20 -8.68 2.35
N VAL A 48 18.24 -9.86 2.94
CA VAL A 48 17.48 -10.15 4.16
C VAL A 48 17.86 -9.17 5.27
N ARG A 49 19.15 -8.90 5.41
CA ARG A 49 19.66 -7.99 6.44
C ARG A 49 19.12 -6.58 6.27
N GLU A 50 19.15 -6.05 5.05
CA GLU A 50 18.65 -4.70 4.76
C GLU A 50 17.14 -4.64 4.94
N ARG A 51 16.43 -5.67 4.51
CA ARG A 51 14.97 -5.76 4.67
C ARG A 51 14.58 -5.73 6.15
N GLU A 52 15.25 -6.54 6.96
CA GLU A 52 14.99 -6.56 8.41
C GLU A 52 15.28 -5.22 9.06
N ARG A 53 16.35 -4.56 8.65
CA ARG A 53 16.70 -3.24 9.15
C ARG A 53 15.61 -2.22 8.83
N LEU A 54 15.12 -2.22 7.60
CA LEU A 54 14.08 -1.30 7.17
C LEU A 54 12.74 -1.58 7.85
N PHE A 55 12.38 -2.84 8.01
CA PHE A 55 11.16 -3.20 8.74
C PHE A 55 11.22 -2.75 10.18
N GLU A 56 12.36 -2.90 10.83
CA GLU A 56 12.53 -2.46 12.20
C GLU A 56 12.42 -0.93 12.32
N SER A 57 13.07 -0.21 11.41
CA SER A 57 12.95 1.26 11.37
C SER A 57 11.50 1.71 11.14
N PHE A 58 10.76 0.97 10.34
CA PHE A 58 9.34 1.24 10.09
C PHE A 58 8.51 0.98 11.36
N ARG A 59 8.77 -0.12 12.06
CA ARG A 59 8.09 -0.42 13.33
C ARG A 59 8.31 0.66 14.38
N LYS A 60 9.52 1.19 14.45
CA LYS A 60 9.89 2.24 15.41
C LYS A 60 9.39 3.62 15.02
N GLY A 61 8.87 3.78 13.82
CA GLY A 61 8.43 5.07 13.33
C GLY A 61 9.53 5.96 12.78
N GLU A 62 10.77 5.46 12.69
CA GLU A 62 11.90 6.18 12.10
C GLU A 62 11.70 6.35 10.59
N VAL A 63 11.07 5.37 9.95
CA VAL A 63 10.65 5.41 8.55
C VAL A 63 9.12 5.40 8.55
N ARG A 64 8.52 6.49 8.13
CA ARG A 64 7.05 6.61 8.10
C ARG A 64 6.45 5.99 6.84
N VAL A 65 7.10 6.15 5.69
CA VAL A 65 6.64 5.63 4.41
C VAL A 65 7.64 4.60 3.91
N LEU A 66 7.14 3.41 3.58
CA LEU A 66 7.95 2.31 3.08
C LEU A 66 7.32 1.80 1.79
N VAL A 67 8.14 1.70 0.73
CA VAL A 67 7.71 1.18 -0.57
C VAL A 67 8.14 -0.26 -0.70
N VAL A 68 7.21 -1.17 -0.97
CA VAL A 68 7.51 -2.60 -1.06
C VAL A 68 6.98 -3.19 -2.35
N SER A 69 7.72 -4.12 -2.92
CA SER A 69 7.24 -4.91 -4.04
C SER A 69 6.25 -5.97 -3.53
N LYS A 70 5.35 -6.36 -4.41
CA LYS A 70 4.36 -7.39 -4.10
C LYS A 70 5.01 -8.70 -3.64
N VAL A 71 6.13 -9.07 -4.25
CA VAL A 71 6.87 -10.30 -3.90
C VAL A 71 7.48 -10.20 -2.50
N ALA A 72 8.13 -9.07 -2.20
CA ALA A 72 8.74 -8.86 -0.88
C ALA A 72 7.68 -8.83 0.23
N ASN A 73 6.50 -8.33 -0.09
CA ASN A 73 5.39 -8.21 0.84
C ASN A 73 4.88 -9.56 1.35
N PHE A 74 5.01 -10.61 0.55
CA PHE A 74 4.41 -11.90 0.87
C PHE A 74 5.31 -12.87 1.63
N SER A 75 6.58 -12.55 1.77
CA SER A 75 7.56 -13.46 2.35
C SER A 75 7.86 -13.19 3.83
N VAL A 76 7.33 -12.11 4.40
CA VAL A 76 7.67 -11.69 5.77
C VAL A 76 6.44 -11.09 6.47
N ASP A 77 6.37 -11.27 7.79
CA ASP A 77 5.41 -10.56 8.61
C ASP A 77 5.75 -9.07 8.61
N LEU A 78 5.01 -8.31 7.82
CA LEU A 78 5.16 -6.88 7.80
C LEU A 78 4.66 -6.28 9.12
N PRO A 79 5.32 -5.25 9.60
CA PRO A 79 4.84 -4.57 10.79
C PRO A 79 3.51 -3.89 10.53
N GLU A 80 2.76 -3.70 11.59
CA GLU A 80 1.46 -3.06 11.54
C GLU A 80 1.55 -1.68 10.87
N ALA A 81 0.76 -1.50 9.82
CA ALA A 81 0.65 -0.23 9.11
C ALA A 81 -0.76 0.34 9.27
N GLY A 82 -0.85 1.65 9.48
CA GLY A 82 -2.16 2.30 9.55
C GLY A 82 -2.76 2.57 8.18
N VAL A 83 -1.92 2.65 7.15
CA VAL A 83 -2.34 2.95 5.78
C VAL A 83 -1.56 2.09 4.80
N ALA A 84 -2.25 1.51 3.84
CA ALA A 84 -1.63 0.86 2.70
C ALA A 84 -2.15 1.47 1.41
N ILE A 85 -1.26 1.74 0.48
CA ILE A 85 -1.58 2.30 -0.82
C ILE A 85 -1.05 1.35 -1.90
N GLN A 86 -1.93 0.79 -2.67
CA GLN A 86 -1.56 -0.07 -3.79
C GLN A 86 -1.55 0.74 -5.08
N VAL A 87 -0.40 0.80 -5.74
CA VAL A 87 -0.20 1.67 -6.92
C VAL A 87 -0.22 0.90 -8.23
N SER A 88 -0.02 -0.40 -8.19
CA SER A 88 -0.09 -1.23 -9.38
C SER A 88 -0.33 -2.67 -8.98
N GLY A 89 -0.87 -3.42 -9.90
CA GLY A 89 -1.02 -4.83 -9.70
C GLY A 89 -2.22 -5.39 -10.40
N THR A 90 -1.96 -6.41 -11.19
CA THR A 90 -2.95 -7.40 -11.50
C THR A 90 -3.04 -8.28 -10.27
N PHE A 91 -4.22 -8.38 -9.80
CA PHE A 91 -4.49 -9.20 -8.65
C PHE A 91 -4.44 -10.67 -9.05
N GLY A 92 -3.70 -11.47 -8.33
CA GLY A 92 -3.77 -12.91 -8.39
C GLY A 92 -5.17 -13.37 -7.99
N SER A 93 -5.33 -14.52 -7.35
CA SER A 93 -6.67 -14.89 -6.90
C SER A 93 -7.18 -13.84 -5.90
N ARG A 94 -8.41 -13.41 -6.12
CA ARG A 94 -9.07 -12.32 -5.40
C ARG A 94 -9.05 -12.49 -3.88
N GLN A 95 -9.26 -13.72 -3.43
CA GLN A 95 -9.32 -14.04 -2.01
C GLN A 95 -7.96 -14.02 -1.34
N GLU A 96 -6.95 -14.57 -2.00
CA GLU A 96 -5.62 -14.63 -1.43
C GLU A 96 -5.06 -13.23 -1.18
N GLU A 97 -5.26 -12.34 -2.13
CA GLU A 97 -4.73 -10.99 -2.03
C GLU A 97 -5.43 -10.18 -0.94
N ALA A 98 -6.75 -10.29 -0.88
CA ALA A 98 -7.52 -9.63 0.18
C ALA A 98 -7.11 -10.14 1.56
N GLN A 99 -6.89 -11.44 1.70
CA GLN A 99 -6.45 -12.04 2.96
C GLN A 99 -5.05 -11.58 3.35
N ARG A 100 -4.13 -11.51 2.38
CA ARG A 100 -2.76 -11.06 2.64
C ARG A 100 -2.73 -9.59 3.05
N LEU A 101 -3.50 -8.75 2.39
CA LEU A 101 -3.61 -7.34 2.71
C LEU A 101 -4.26 -7.13 4.07
N GLY A 102 -5.23 -7.96 4.42
CA GLY A 102 -5.83 -7.95 5.75
C GLY A 102 -4.86 -8.28 6.86
N ARG A 103 -3.80 -9.04 6.58
CA ARG A 103 -2.75 -9.32 7.56
C ARG A 103 -1.80 -8.15 7.78
N ILE A 104 -1.60 -7.35 6.75
CA ILE A 104 -0.71 -6.18 6.80
C ILE A 104 -1.37 -5.04 7.55
N LEU A 105 -2.65 -4.85 7.33
CA LEU A 105 -3.43 -3.78 7.93
C LEU A 105 -4.13 -4.31 9.18
N ARG A 106 -3.46 -4.20 10.31
CA ARG A 106 -4.13 -4.55 11.56
C ARG A 106 -4.87 -3.32 12.07
N PRO A 107 -6.13 -3.48 12.51
CA PRO A 107 -6.84 -2.37 13.12
C PRO A 107 -6.04 -1.83 14.28
N LYS A 108 -5.84 -0.52 14.32
CA LYS A 108 -5.10 0.10 15.41
C LYS A 108 -5.89 0.00 16.70
N SER A 109 -5.21 -0.30 17.77
CA SER A 109 -5.79 -0.38 19.11
C SER A 109 -6.36 0.94 19.60
N ASP A 110 -5.99 2.07 18.97
CA ASP A 110 -6.48 3.40 19.33
C ASP A 110 -7.82 3.77 18.69
N GLY A 111 -8.45 2.87 17.95
CA GLY A 111 -9.74 3.10 17.35
C GLY A 111 -9.75 3.89 16.04
N ARG A 112 -8.58 4.30 15.54
CA ARG A 112 -8.51 5.05 14.28
C ARG A 112 -8.82 4.22 13.05
N GLY A 113 -8.70 2.89 13.16
CA GLY A 113 -8.91 1.99 12.04
C GLY A 113 -7.76 2.05 11.03
N ALA A 114 -7.73 1.09 10.15
CA ALA A 114 -6.75 1.03 9.07
C ALA A 114 -7.39 1.43 7.75
N HIS A 115 -6.62 2.10 6.89
CA HIS A 115 -7.08 2.55 5.59
C HIS A 115 -6.33 1.83 4.48
N PHE A 116 -7.07 1.38 3.49
CA PHE A 116 -6.50 0.76 2.30
C PHE A 116 -6.97 1.52 1.06
N TYR A 117 -6.02 2.01 0.28
CA TYR A 117 -6.31 2.69 -0.98
C TYR A 117 -5.75 1.88 -2.14
N SER A 118 -6.54 1.71 -3.18
CA SER A 118 -6.08 1.16 -4.44
C SER A 118 -6.20 2.24 -5.50
N ILE A 119 -5.07 2.70 -6.03
CA ILE A 119 -5.05 3.72 -7.07
C ILE A 119 -5.13 3.00 -8.42
N VAL A 120 -6.11 3.37 -9.22
CA VAL A 120 -6.38 2.74 -10.52
C VAL A 120 -6.46 3.79 -11.60
N THR A 121 -6.23 3.37 -12.85
CA THR A 121 -6.57 4.16 -14.02
C THR A 121 -7.88 3.62 -14.58
N ARG A 122 -8.71 4.50 -15.15
CA ARG A 122 -10.08 4.16 -15.57
C ARG A 122 -10.16 2.94 -16.50
N ASP A 123 -9.16 2.75 -17.34
CA ASP A 123 -9.19 1.71 -18.36
C ASP A 123 -8.81 0.31 -17.84
N THR A 124 -8.42 0.19 -16.57
CA THR A 124 -7.93 -1.06 -16.02
C THR A 124 -8.80 -1.64 -14.90
N VAL A 125 -9.95 -1.04 -14.62
CA VAL A 125 -10.79 -1.41 -13.49
C VAL A 125 -11.80 -2.48 -13.90
N ASP A 126 -11.72 -3.65 -13.25
CA ASP A 126 -12.84 -4.58 -13.21
C ASP A 126 -13.74 -4.13 -12.05
N ALA A 127 -14.86 -3.53 -12.38
CA ALA A 127 -15.78 -2.95 -11.40
C ALA A 127 -16.35 -4.01 -10.44
N ASP A 128 -16.67 -5.19 -10.96
CA ASP A 128 -17.19 -6.28 -10.12
C ASP A 128 -16.16 -6.75 -9.12
N PHE A 129 -14.92 -6.92 -9.57
CA PHE A 129 -13.82 -7.28 -8.71
C PHE A 129 -13.60 -6.25 -7.60
N ALA A 130 -13.60 -4.98 -7.98
CA ALA A 130 -13.42 -3.88 -7.05
C ALA A 130 -14.49 -3.86 -5.97
N GLN A 131 -15.76 -4.08 -6.34
CA GLN A 131 -16.86 -4.11 -5.40
C GLN A 131 -16.77 -5.28 -4.42
N HIS A 132 -16.42 -6.46 -4.91
CA HIS A 132 -16.26 -7.63 -4.05
C HIS A 132 -15.14 -7.43 -3.04
N ARG A 133 -14.03 -6.87 -3.48
CA ARG A 133 -12.89 -6.60 -2.62
C ARG A 133 -13.22 -5.55 -1.55
N GLN A 134 -13.92 -4.49 -1.94
CA GLN A 134 -14.34 -3.45 -1.03
C GLN A 134 -15.24 -4.02 0.06
N ARG A 135 -16.20 -4.86 -0.32
CA ARG A 135 -17.10 -5.52 0.62
C ARG A 135 -16.34 -6.42 1.58
N PHE A 136 -15.44 -7.24 1.06
CA PHE A 136 -14.67 -8.16 1.90
C PHE A 136 -13.85 -7.40 2.94
N LEU A 137 -13.13 -6.37 2.54
CA LEU A 137 -12.29 -5.62 3.46
C LEU A 137 -13.12 -4.81 4.45
N ALA A 138 -14.27 -4.29 4.03
CA ALA A 138 -15.19 -3.61 4.95
C ALA A 138 -15.72 -4.55 6.02
N GLU A 139 -16.03 -5.79 5.66
CA GLU A 139 -16.47 -6.82 6.61
C GLU A 139 -15.37 -7.17 7.62
N GLN A 140 -14.11 -7.01 7.24
CA GLN A 140 -12.96 -7.23 8.12
C GLN A 140 -12.62 -6.00 8.98
N GLY A 141 -13.36 -4.92 8.86
CA GLY A 141 -13.15 -3.71 9.65
C GLY A 141 -12.15 -2.72 9.05
N TYR A 142 -11.84 -2.84 7.75
CA TYR A 142 -10.92 -1.93 7.07
C TYR A 142 -11.68 -0.92 6.20
N ALA A 143 -11.21 0.32 6.20
CA ALA A 143 -11.68 1.31 5.25
C ALA A 143 -10.92 1.10 3.93
N TYR A 144 -11.61 0.55 2.95
CA TYR A 144 -11.04 0.29 1.62
C TYR A 144 -11.64 1.26 0.61
N ARG A 145 -10.78 1.93 -0.14
CA ARG A 145 -11.20 2.87 -1.18
C ARG A 145 -10.44 2.63 -2.47
N ILE A 146 -11.18 2.59 -3.57
CA ILE A 146 -10.62 2.57 -4.90
C ILE A 146 -10.66 4.01 -5.39
N ILE A 147 -9.51 4.53 -5.78
CA ILE A 147 -9.37 5.92 -6.18
C ILE A 147 -8.81 5.98 -7.58
N ASP A 148 -9.50 6.70 -8.47
CA ASP A 148 -8.95 7.04 -9.77
C ASP A 148 -7.79 8.01 -9.55
N ALA A 149 -6.66 7.76 -10.23
CA ALA A 149 -5.47 8.57 -10.08
C ALA A 149 -5.73 10.06 -10.35
N ASP A 150 -6.67 10.37 -11.26
CA ASP A 150 -7.03 11.75 -11.57
C ASP A 150 -7.86 12.42 -10.48
N ASP A 151 -8.59 11.64 -9.68
CA ASP A 151 -9.53 12.18 -8.69
C ASP A 151 -8.87 12.54 -7.36
N VAL A 152 -7.65 12.08 -7.10
CA VAL A 152 -6.97 12.32 -5.82
C VAL A 152 -6.70 13.82 -5.62
N HIS A 153 -6.50 14.55 -6.70
CA HIS A 153 -6.17 15.98 -6.67
C HIS A 153 -7.40 16.89 -6.66
N HIS A 154 -8.58 16.32 -6.74
CA HIS A 154 -9.84 17.04 -6.69
C HIS A 154 -10.56 16.65 -5.40
N PRO A 155 -10.57 17.54 -4.39
CA PRO A 155 -11.26 17.26 -3.12
C PRO A 155 -12.77 17.18 -3.29
#